data_0e513b4a3d4fe1ad4cfd07bdd8deb87f
#
_entry.id   0e513b4a3d4fe1ad4cfd07bdd8deb87f
#
_cell.length_a   1.000
_cell.length_b   1.000
_cell.length_c   1.000
_cell.angle_alpha   90.00
_cell.angle_beta   90.00
_cell.angle_gamma   90.00
#
_symmetry.space_group_name_H-M   'P 1'
#
loop_
_entity.id
_entity.type
_entity.pdbx_description
1 polymer ?
#
loop_
_entity_poly.entity_id
_entity_poly.type
_entity_poly.pdbx_seq_one_letter_code
_entity_poly.pdbx_strand_id
1 'polypeptide(L)'
;MSYTAAVITVSDKGYIGQREDTSGPNLCRILKENGYELVYTGLVPDDSEMIQAELIKCCDELKVNLILTTGGTGFSPRDITPEATMAVVERPTPGIPEAMRSESLRITPKGCLSRSAAGIRKQSLIINLPGSKKASEENILAVIGAVDHGLEMLLGSGSADCAK
;
A
#
# COMPACT_ATOMS: atom_id res chain seq x y z
N MET A 1 12.77 -7.20 15.06
CA MET A 1 11.96 -6.02 15.41
C MET A 1 10.67 -6.11 14.62
N SER A 2 9.54 -5.91 15.24
CA SER A 2 8.26 -5.90 14.54
C SER A 2 7.98 -4.49 14.01
N TYR A 3 7.66 -4.38 12.71
CA TYR A 3 7.26 -3.11 12.12
C TYR A 3 5.76 -2.88 12.27
N THR A 4 5.37 -1.64 12.48
CA THR A 4 3.96 -1.26 12.50
C THR A 4 3.39 -1.14 11.09
N ALA A 5 2.13 -1.51 10.93
CA ALA A 5 1.45 -1.44 9.65
C ALA A 5 0.04 -0.86 9.76
N ALA A 6 -0.41 -0.26 8.67
CA ALA A 6 -1.77 0.24 8.50
C ALA A 6 -2.34 -0.20 7.16
N VAL A 7 -3.65 -0.36 7.09
CA VAL A 7 -4.38 -0.67 5.86
C VAL A 7 -5.49 0.36 5.68
N ILE A 8 -5.50 1.01 4.52
CA ILE A 8 -6.53 1.98 4.12
C ILE A 8 -7.25 1.45 2.89
N THR A 9 -8.54 1.18 3.03
CA THR A 9 -9.39 0.79 1.89
C THR A 9 -9.98 2.05 1.26
N VAL A 10 -9.81 2.16 -0.05
CA VAL A 10 -10.35 3.26 -0.86
C VAL A 10 -11.48 2.70 -1.72
N SER A 11 -12.72 3.08 -1.41
CA SER A 11 -13.91 2.59 -2.11
C SER A 11 -15.12 3.49 -1.83
N ASP A 12 -15.68 4.11 -2.86
CA ASP A 12 -16.93 4.87 -2.76
C ASP A 12 -18.05 3.99 -2.20
N LYS A 13 -18.24 2.81 -2.76
CA LYS A 13 -19.30 1.88 -2.36
C LYS A 13 -19.08 1.30 -0.98
N GLY A 14 -17.85 0.99 -0.63
CA GLY A 14 -17.49 0.53 0.73
C GLY A 14 -17.78 1.60 1.78
N TYR A 15 -17.42 2.85 1.49
CA TYR A 15 -17.59 3.98 2.41
C TYR A 15 -19.04 4.25 2.76
N ILE A 16 -19.98 4.12 1.81
CA ILE A 16 -21.41 4.31 2.05
C ILE A 16 -22.15 3.00 2.42
N GLY A 17 -21.43 1.92 2.66
CA GLY A 17 -22.01 0.65 3.11
C GLY A 17 -22.71 -0.18 2.02
N GLN A 18 -22.52 0.13 0.74
CA GLN A 18 -23.12 -0.61 -0.39
C GLN A 18 -22.30 -1.82 -0.83
N ARG A 19 -21.08 -1.98 -0.35
CA ARG A 19 -20.19 -3.10 -0.66
C ARG A 19 -19.41 -3.47 0.59
N GLU A 20 -19.32 -4.77 0.87
CA GLU A 20 -18.45 -5.29 1.92
C GLU A 20 -16.97 -5.14 1.51
N ASP A 21 -16.15 -4.63 2.42
CA ASP A 21 -14.71 -4.60 2.25
C ASP A 21 -14.13 -5.98 2.57
N THR A 22 -13.69 -6.70 1.54
CA THR A 22 -13.03 -8.01 1.69
C THR A 22 -11.51 -7.92 1.55
N SER A 23 -11.02 -6.96 0.78
CA SER A 23 -9.59 -6.75 0.54
C SER A 23 -8.86 -6.22 1.77
N GLY A 24 -9.41 -5.21 2.43
CA GLY A 24 -8.80 -4.61 3.63
C GLY A 24 -8.55 -5.63 4.74
N PRO A 25 -9.57 -6.37 5.22
CA PRO A 25 -9.39 -7.41 6.23
C PRO A 25 -8.42 -8.52 5.80
N ASN A 26 -8.40 -8.91 4.53
CA ASN A 26 -7.46 -9.90 4.02
C ASN A 26 -6.00 -9.40 4.09
N LEU A 27 -5.76 -8.15 3.74
CA LEU A 27 -4.43 -7.54 3.87
C LEU A 27 -3.99 -7.45 5.34
N CYS A 28 -4.90 -7.13 6.24
CA CYS A 28 -4.63 -7.14 7.68
C CYS A 28 -4.16 -8.52 8.16
N ARG A 29 -4.82 -9.58 7.69
CA ARG A 29 -4.43 -10.97 7.98
C ARG A 29 -3.02 -11.26 7.45
N ILE A 30 -2.75 -10.93 6.19
CA ILE A 30 -1.45 -11.16 5.55
C ILE A 30 -0.33 -10.44 6.31
N LEU A 31 -0.54 -9.17 6.67
CA LEU A 31 0.44 -8.40 7.44
C LEU A 31 0.76 -9.06 8.78
N LYS A 32 -0.25 -9.49 9.52
CA LYS A 32 -0.06 -10.18 10.81
C LYS A 32 0.70 -11.50 10.64
N GLU A 33 0.36 -12.28 9.62
CA GLU A 33 1.04 -13.55 9.30
C GLU A 33 2.52 -13.34 8.91
N ASN A 34 2.86 -12.16 8.40
CA ASN A 34 4.23 -11.78 8.06
C ASN A 34 4.94 -10.97 9.17
N GLY A 35 4.41 -10.95 10.38
CA GLY A 35 5.07 -10.40 11.55
C GLY A 35 4.90 -8.89 11.75
N TYR A 36 4.00 -8.25 11.02
CA TYR A 36 3.68 -6.82 11.22
C TYR A 36 2.68 -6.63 12.36
N GLU A 37 2.88 -5.56 13.12
CA GLU A 37 1.91 -5.10 14.11
C GLU A 37 0.90 -4.15 13.44
N LEU A 38 -0.33 -4.61 13.27
CA LEU A 38 -1.40 -3.79 12.70
C LEU A 38 -1.89 -2.77 13.73
N VAL A 39 -1.65 -1.49 13.48
CA VAL A 39 -1.98 -0.39 14.42
C VAL A 39 -3.12 0.51 13.94
N TYR A 40 -3.50 0.44 12.67
CA TYR A 40 -4.55 1.29 12.13
C TYR A 40 -5.22 0.66 10.90
N THR A 41 -6.52 0.86 10.79
CA THR A 41 -7.29 0.58 9.57
C THR A 41 -8.21 1.75 9.28
N GLY A 42 -8.34 2.09 8.00
CA GLY A 42 -9.22 3.16 7.53
C GLY A 42 -10.03 2.73 6.31
N LEU A 43 -11.13 3.41 6.10
CA LEU A 43 -12.00 3.25 4.93
C LEU A 43 -12.44 4.64 4.48
N VAL A 44 -12.07 5.00 3.25
CA VAL A 44 -12.36 6.32 2.67
C VAL A 44 -12.96 6.18 1.27
N PRO A 45 -13.72 7.18 0.80
CA PRO A 45 -14.18 7.20 -0.59
C PRO A 45 -13.03 7.53 -1.55
N ASP A 46 -13.29 7.44 -2.85
CA ASP A 46 -12.36 7.87 -3.91
C ASP A 46 -12.32 9.40 -4.00
N ASP A 47 -11.78 10.02 -2.95
CA ASP A 47 -11.62 11.45 -2.77
C ASP A 47 -10.16 11.77 -2.41
N SER A 48 -9.51 12.58 -3.24
CA SER A 48 -8.07 12.83 -3.11
C SER A 48 -7.70 13.47 -1.76
N GLU A 49 -8.47 14.42 -1.27
CA GLU A 49 -8.18 15.11 0.00
C GLU A 49 -8.33 14.16 1.19
N MET A 50 -9.36 13.33 1.18
CA MET A 50 -9.60 12.34 2.24
C MET A 50 -8.52 11.25 2.25
N ILE A 51 -8.10 10.77 1.08
CA ILE A 51 -7.00 9.80 0.97
C ILE A 51 -5.71 10.41 1.49
N GLN A 52 -5.37 11.64 1.06
CA GLN A 52 -4.17 12.34 1.51
C GLN A 52 -4.18 12.55 3.04
N ALA A 53 -5.31 12.96 3.61
CA ALA A 53 -5.43 13.17 5.05
C ALA A 53 -5.17 11.88 5.85
N GLU A 54 -5.71 10.74 5.39
CA GLU A 54 -5.45 9.44 6.02
C GLU A 54 -3.98 9.03 5.93
N LEU A 55 -3.35 9.22 4.77
CA LEU A 55 -1.94 8.91 4.58
C LEU A 55 -1.04 9.78 5.46
N ILE A 56 -1.30 11.09 5.51
CA ILE A 56 -0.55 12.03 6.35
C ILE A 56 -0.71 11.66 7.83
N LYS A 57 -1.94 11.35 8.28
CA LYS A 57 -2.19 10.89 9.64
C LYS A 57 -1.35 9.66 9.99
N CYS A 58 -1.36 8.65 9.13
CA CYS A 58 -0.57 7.44 9.36
C CYS A 58 0.94 7.71 9.41
N CYS A 59 1.45 8.58 8.51
CA CYS A 59 2.88 8.89 8.44
C CYS A 59 3.34 9.83 9.55
N ASP A 60 2.61 10.91 9.78
CA ASP A 60 3.09 12.05 10.57
C ASP A 60 2.67 11.96 12.04
N GLU A 61 1.45 11.51 12.31
CA GLU A 61 0.90 11.40 13.66
C GLU A 61 1.15 10.02 14.27
N LEU A 62 0.72 8.96 13.58
CA LEU A 62 0.84 7.58 14.05
C LEU A 62 2.23 6.98 13.80
N LYS A 63 3.00 7.56 12.89
CA LYS A 63 4.36 7.13 12.55
C LYS A 63 4.44 5.65 12.16
N VAL A 64 3.48 5.21 11.38
CA VAL A 64 3.37 3.82 10.89
C VAL A 64 4.49 3.53 9.90
N ASN A 65 5.14 2.37 10.02
CA ASN A 65 6.26 2.01 9.15
C ASN A 65 5.83 1.61 7.73
N LEU A 66 4.77 0.81 7.62
CA LEU A 66 4.24 0.33 6.33
C LEU A 66 2.74 0.67 6.23
N ILE A 67 2.38 1.40 5.18
CA ILE A 67 0.99 1.76 4.92
C ILE A 67 0.59 1.15 3.57
N LEU A 68 -0.39 0.25 3.59
CA LEU A 68 -0.98 -0.31 2.39
C LEU A 68 -2.31 0.36 2.10
N THR A 69 -2.50 0.79 0.87
CA THR A 69 -3.83 1.17 0.38
C THR A 69 -4.37 0.08 -0.53
N THR A 70 -5.66 -0.10 -0.61
CA THR A 70 -6.31 -1.03 -1.54
C THR A 70 -7.52 -0.38 -2.18
N GLY A 71 -7.54 -0.36 -3.52
CA GLY A 71 -8.57 0.26 -4.33
C GLY A 71 -8.15 1.58 -4.99
N GLY A 72 -8.92 2.00 -5.98
CA GLY A 72 -8.73 3.27 -6.68
C GLY A 72 -7.48 3.36 -7.57
N THR A 73 -6.98 2.23 -8.08
CA THR A 73 -5.71 2.17 -8.83
C THR A 73 -5.88 1.83 -10.32
N GLY A 74 -7.10 1.76 -10.81
CA GLY A 74 -7.38 1.41 -12.19
C GLY A 74 -7.69 2.60 -13.09
N PHE A 75 -8.53 2.37 -14.10
CA PHE A 75 -8.89 3.35 -15.13
C PHE A 75 -10.28 3.96 -14.94
N SER A 76 -10.99 3.60 -13.86
CA SER A 76 -12.29 4.22 -13.60
C SER A 76 -12.13 5.73 -13.37
N PRO A 77 -13.13 6.55 -13.78
CA PRO A 77 -13.00 8.01 -13.68
C PRO A 77 -12.75 8.53 -12.27
N ARG A 78 -13.18 7.79 -11.26
CA ARG A 78 -12.97 8.18 -9.87
C ARG A 78 -11.70 7.59 -9.24
N ASP A 79 -10.99 6.69 -9.94
CA ASP A 79 -9.73 6.14 -9.44
C ASP A 79 -8.66 7.23 -9.34
N ILE A 80 -8.23 7.58 -8.13
CA ILE A 80 -7.35 8.70 -7.84
C ILE A 80 -6.27 8.35 -6.78
N THR A 81 -6.25 7.10 -6.30
CA THR A 81 -5.35 6.71 -5.21
C THR A 81 -3.87 6.94 -5.53
N PRO A 82 -3.35 6.61 -6.74
CA PRO A 82 -1.95 6.87 -7.06
C PRO A 82 -1.59 8.36 -7.00
N GLU A 83 -2.45 9.22 -7.54
CA GLU A 83 -2.23 10.67 -7.56
C GLU A 83 -2.26 11.25 -6.14
N ALA A 84 -3.22 10.84 -5.31
CA ALA A 84 -3.31 11.24 -3.91
C ALA A 84 -2.07 10.78 -3.12
N THR A 85 -1.60 9.57 -3.38
CA THR A 85 -0.39 9.02 -2.75
C THR A 85 0.84 9.81 -3.14
N MET A 86 1.04 10.07 -4.44
CA MET A 86 2.21 10.81 -4.91
C MET A 86 2.22 12.27 -4.47
N ALA A 87 1.05 12.85 -4.17
CA ALA A 87 0.95 14.20 -3.60
C ALA A 87 1.55 14.31 -2.20
N VAL A 88 1.58 13.23 -1.42
CA VAL A 88 2.13 13.22 -0.05
C VAL A 88 3.49 12.53 0.06
N VAL A 89 3.90 11.79 -0.95
CA VAL A 89 5.19 11.11 -1.02
C VAL A 89 6.33 12.10 -1.23
N GLU A 90 7.40 11.93 -0.50
CA GLU A 90 8.62 12.74 -0.64
C GLU A 90 9.66 12.09 -1.57
N ARG A 91 9.76 10.76 -1.54
CA ARG A 91 10.68 9.98 -2.38
C ARG A 91 9.95 8.82 -3.06
N PRO A 92 9.79 8.82 -4.38
CA PRO A 92 9.18 7.68 -5.10
C PRO A 92 10.01 6.40 -4.94
N THR A 93 9.32 5.25 -4.90
CA THR A 93 9.95 3.93 -4.89
C THR A 93 9.41 3.10 -6.07
N PRO A 94 9.79 3.43 -7.31
CA PRO A 94 9.16 2.87 -8.51
C PRO A 94 9.37 1.36 -8.68
N GLY A 95 10.43 0.80 -8.10
CA GLY A 95 10.71 -0.63 -8.20
C GLY A 95 9.64 -1.53 -7.58
N ILE A 96 8.94 -1.06 -6.54
CA ILE A 96 7.88 -1.83 -5.89
C ILE A 96 6.67 -2.00 -6.82
N PRO A 97 6.07 -0.93 -7.38
CA PRO A 97 4.99 -1.10 -8.35
C PRO A 97 5.40 -1.86 -9.61
N GLU A 98 6.63 -1.70 -10.08
CA GLU A 98 7.16 -2.44 -11.22
C GLU A 98 7.16 -3.95 -10.95
N ALA A 99 7.65 -4.38 -9.78
CA ALA A 99 7.66 -5.79 -9.37
C ALA A 99 6.24 -6.34 -9.23
N MET A 100 5.32 -5.56 -8.65
CA MET A 100 3.91 -5.96 -8.52
C MET A 100 3.25 -6.14 -9.89
N ARG A 101 3.44 -5.20 -10.82
CA ARG A 101 2.91 -5.31 -12.19
C ARG A 101 3.53 -6.46 -12.96
N SER A 102 4.82 -6.71 -12.79
CA SER A 102 5.49 -7.86 -13.39
C SER A 102 4.86 -9.18 -12.97
N GLU A 103 4.56 -9.34 -11.68
CA GLU A 103 3.86 -10.53 -11.18
C GLU A 103 2.43 -10.62 -11.72
N SER A 104 1.70 -9.51 -11.74
CA SER A 104 0.34 -9.46 -12.28
C SER A 104 0.30 -9.85 -13.76
N LEU A 105 1.27 -9.42 -14.56
CA LEU A 105 1.38 -9.75 -15.99
C LEU A 105 1.65 -11.23 -16.25
N ARG A 106 2.24 -11.95 -15.31
CA ARG A 106 2.38 -13.41 -15.39
C ARG A 106 1.04 -14.13 -15.27
N ILE A 107 0.08 -13.50 -14.60
CA ILE A 107 -1.25 -14.06 -14.30
C ILE A 107 -2.26 -13.62 -15.34
N THR A 108 -2.28 -12.34 -15.72
CA THR A 108 -3.23 -11.76 -16.68
C THR A 108 -2.65 -10.55 -17.41
N PRO A 109 -2.94 -10.39 -18.71
CA PRO A 109 -2.56 -9.18 -19.46
C PRO A 109 -3.11 -7.89 -18.84
N LYS A 110 -4.24 -7.95 -18.13
CA LYS A 110 -4.86 -6.80 -17.45
C LYS A 110 -3.99 -6.21 -16.35
N GLY A 111 -2.96 -6.93 -15.91
CA GLY A 111 -1.98 -6.41 -14.96
C GLY A 111 -1.32 -5.09 -15.37
N CYS A 112 -1.17 -4.84 -16.69
CA CYS A 112 -0.62 -3.59 -17.20
C CYS A 112 -1.52 -2.37 -16.99
N LEU A 113 -2.78 -2.56 -16.62
CA LEU A 113 -3.73 -1.48 -16.35
C LEU A 113 -3.65 -0.96 -14.91
N SER A 114 -2.90 -1.61 -14.04
CA SER A 114 -2.65 -1.11 -12.70
C SER A 114 -1.80 0.16 -12.76
N ARG A 115 -2.30 1.23 -12.14
CA ARG A 115 -1.58 2.49 -11.98
C ARG A 115 -1.01 2.66 -10.57
N SER A 116 -0.91 1.57 -9.80
CA SER A 116 -0.37 1.57 -8.45
C SER A 116 0.96 2.29 -8.36
N ALA A 117 1.14 3.07 -7.31
CA ALA A 117 2.35 3.79 -6.98
C ALA A 117 2.85 3.37 -5.59
N ALA A 118 4.08 3.73 -5.27
CA ALA A 118 4.65 3.57 -3.95
C ALA A 118 5.69 4.65 -3.69
N GLY A 119 5.90 4.97 -2.42
CA GLY A 119 6.89 5.97 -2.05
C GLY A 119 7.06 6.11 -0.55
N ILE A 120 8.08 6.86 -0.19
CA ILE A 120 8.47 7.13 1.18
C ILE A 120 8.02 8.53 1.57
N ARG A 121 7.39 8.64 2.74
CA ARG A 121 7.18 9.89 3.44
C ARG A 121 7.76 9.77 4.85
N LYS A 122 8.75 10.58 5.18
CA LYS A 122 9.49 10.50 6.45
C LYS A 122 10.03 9.08 6.68
N GLN A 123 9.56 8.39 7.69
CA GLN A 123 9.96 7.01 8.00
C GLN A 123 8.88 5.98 7.65
N SER A 124 7.95 6.34 6.78
CA SER A 124 6.86 5.47 6.34
C SER A 124 7.01 5.11 4.87
N LEU A 125 6.78 3.85 4.54
CA LEU A 125 6.63 3.37 3.17
C LEU A 125 5.14 3.20 2.87
N ILE A 126 4.68 3.81 1.79
CA ILE A 126 3.29 3.71 1.30
C ILE A 126 3.29 2.89 0.03
N ILE A 127 2.41 1.89 -0.05
CA ILE A 127 2.23 1.04 -1.25
C ILE A 127 0.75 0.99 -1.61
N ASN A 128 0.43 1.36 -2.85
CA ASN A 128 -0.91 1.17 -3.39
C ASN A 128 -1.09 -0.27 -3.89
N LEU A 129 -2.22 -0.89 -3.57
CA LEU A 129 -2.60 -2.21 -4.03
C LEU A 129 -3.94 -2.15 -4.79
N PRO A 130 -4.18 -3.10 -5.72
CA PRO A 130 -5.47 -3.20 -6.39
C PRO A 130 -6.64 -3.40 -5.43
N GLY A 131 -7.85 -3.06 -5.89
CA GLY A 131 -9.05 -3.19 -5.07
C GLY A 131 -9.55 -4.62 -4.89
N SER A 132 -9.23 -5.54 -5.80
CA SER A 132 -9.68 -6.92 -5.66
C SER A 132 -8.87 -7.66 -4.59
N LYS A 133 -9.55 -8.49 -3.80
CA LYS A 133 -8.91 -9.32 -2.76
C LYS A 133 -7.78 -10.18 -3.34
N LYS A 134 -8.04 -10.87 -4.46
CA LYS A 134 -7.06 -11.74 -5.11
C LYS A 134 -5.84 -10.96 -5.61
N ALA A 135 -6.05 -9.89 -6.37
CA ALA A 135 -4.95 -9.13 -6.96
C ALA A 135 -4.12 -8.40 -5.90
N SER A 136 -4.75 -7.83 -4.85
CA SER A 136 -4.03 -7.19 -3.76
C SER A 136 -3.17 -8.19 -2.98
N GLU A 137 -3.66 -9.40 -2.73
CA GLU A 137 -2.89 -10.48 -2.11
C GLU A 137 -1.70 -10.90 -2.97
N GLU A 138 -1.91 -11.17 -4.26
CA GLU A 138 -0.83 -11.53 -5.19
C GLU A 138 0.26 -10.46 -5.24
N ASN A 139 -0.13 -9.19 -5.29
CA ASN A 139 0.80 -8.08 -5.38
C ASN A 139 1.63 -7.89 -4.11
N ILE A 140 1.01 -7.89 -2.93
CA ILE A 140 1.77 -7.71 -1.69
C ILE A 140 2.72 -8.89 -1.43
N LEU A 141 2.28 -10.11 -1.69
CA LEU A 141 3.12 -11.29 -1.50
C LEU A 141 4.33 -11.32 -2.45
N ALA A 142 4.22 -10.68 -3.61
CA ALA A 142 5.35 -10.57 -4.55
C ALA A 142 6.48 -9.67 -4.02
N VAL A 143 6.21 -8.73 -3.12
CA VAL A 143 7.17 -7.72 -2.70
C VAL A 143 7.46 -7.70 -1.19
N ILE A 144 6.67 -8.39 -0.38
CA ILE A 144 6.73 -8.23 1.09
C ILE A 144 8.11 -8.57 1.67
N GLY A 145 8.80 -9.57 1.12
CA GLY A 145 10.15 -9.92 1.56
C GLY A 145 11.18 -8.81 1.29
N ALA A 146 11.07 -8.15 0.14
CA ALA A 146 11.92 -6.99 -0.19
C ALA A 146 11.54 -5.75 0.63
N VAL A 147 10.26 -5.59 0.94
CA VAL A 147 9.75 -4.50 1.78
C VAL A 147 10.35 -4.56 3.18
N ASP A 148 10.46 -5.73 3.78
CA ASP A 148 11.08 -5.90 5.11
C ASP A 148 12.51 -5.34 5.12
N HIS A 149 13.31 -5.71 4.12
CA HIS A 149 14.67 -5.19 3.99
C HIS A 149 14.69 -3.68 3.73
N GLY A 150 13.77 -3.17 2.91
CA GLY A 150 13.62 -1.73 2.65
C GLY A 150 13.30 -0.94 3.92
N LEU A 151 12.43 -1.46 4.78
CA LEU A 151 12.11 -0.84 6.07
C LEU A 151 13.30 -0.88 7.04
N GLU A 152 14.05 -1.96 7.05
CA GLU A 152 15.28 -2.07 7.83
C GLU A 152 16.26 -0.95 7.46
N MET A 153 16.48 -0.72 6.17
CA MET A 153 17.32 0.37 5.68
C MET A 153 16.72 1.75 6.01
N LEU A 154 15.43 1.93 5.77
CA LEU A 154 14.75 3.21 6.00
C LEU A 154 14.83 3.67 7.45
N LEU A 155 14.72 2.74 8.38
CA LEU A 155 14.76 3.02 9.82
C LEU A 155 16.19 3.01 10.40
N GLY A 156 17.21 2.75 9.58
CA GLY A 156 18.61 2.75 10.00
C GLY A 156 18.99 1.60 10.94
N SER A 157 18.15 0.54 10.98
CA SER A 157 18.39 -0.64 11.82
C SER A 157 19.22 -1.73 11.12
N GLY A 158 19.44 -1.58 9.81
CA GLY A 158 20.22 -2.50 9.01
C GLY A 158 21.71 -2.20 9.01
N SER A 159 22.55 -3.23 8.74
CA SER A 159 23.96 -3.03 8.48
C SER A 159 24.17 -2.24 7.19
N ALA A 160 25.25 -1.44 7.13
CA ALA A 160 25.60 -0.65 5.95
C ALA A 160 25.93 -1.50 4.70
N ASP A 161 25.94 -2.83 4.83
CA ASP A 161 26.28 -3.77 3.76
C ASP A 161 25.02 -4.26 3.02
N CYS A 162 24.42 -3.36 2.23
CA CYS A 162 23.39 -3.73 1.25
C CYS A 162 23.97 -4.24 -0.07
N ALA A 163 25.27 -4.51 -0.14
CA ALA A 163 25.96 -4.97 -1.33
C ALA A 163 26.25 -6.48 -1.25
N LYS A 164 25.20 -7.31 -1.34
CA LYS A 164 25.37 -8.74 -1.73
C LYS A 164 24.12 -9.25 -2.41
#